data_0b21c4e09d2ac8d1b24cc0ce3a4a5eb3
#
_entry.id   0b21c4e09d2ac8d1b24cc0ce3a4a5eb3
#
_cell.length_a   1.000
_cell.length_b   1.000
_cell.length_c   1.000
_cell.angle_alpha   90.00
_cell.angle_beta   90.00
_cell.angle_gamma   90.00
#
_symmetry.space_group_name_H-M   'P 1'
#
loop_
_entity.id
_entity.type
_entity.pdbx_description
1 polymer ?
#
loop_
_entity_poly.entity_id
_entity_poly.type
_entity_poly.pdbx_seq_one_letter_code
_entity_poly.pdbx_strand_id
1 'polypeptide(L)'
;NEALLPVLGLNDDAQDELILRLPGLLREADFAGLESYFKALYAGLPHDWYRNNPIAKYEGHSFSQVYASVFYSHFAALGVRVTVEDASHRGRVDMTVEAFGQLYLFEFKVVEQLPEGSALAQLKAKGYADKYRDRGMPIYLVGVEFSKEQRQIAAFEAEAQQR
;
A
#
# COMPACT_ATOMS: atom_id res chain seq x y z
N ASN A 1 19.52 2.39 -0.09
CA ASN A 1 18.60 1.26 -0.10
C ASN A 1 18.68 0.42 1.16
N GLU A 2 19.89 0.13 1.63
CA GLU A 2 20.05 -0.61 2.89
C GLU A 2 19.49 0.17 4.08
N ALA A 3 19.47 1.50 4.01
CA ALA A 3 18.95 2.35 5.07
C ALA A 3 17.44 2.19 5.29
N LEU A 4 16.67 1.81 4.26
CA LEU A 4 15.24 1.60 4.38
C LEU A 4 14.88 0.21 4.88
N LEU A 5 15.66 -0.80 4.50
CA LEU A 5 15.34 -2.20 4.76
C LEU A 5 15.35 -2.58 6.25
N PRO A 6 16.34 -2.15 7.06
CA PRO A 6 16.33 -2.48 8.49
C PRO A 6 15.10 -1.95 9.23
N VAL A 7 14.51 -0.86 8.77
CA VAL A 7 13.30 -0.27 9.38
C VAL A 7 12.13 -1.23 9.32
N LEU A 8 12.10 -2.12 8.33
CA LEU A 8 11.03 -3.07 8.11
C LEU A 8 11.16 -4.35 8.96
N GLY A 9 12.28 -4.51 9.68
CA GLY A 9 12.46 -5.63 10.59
C GLY A 9 12.74 -6.97 9.94
N LEU A 10 13.04 -7.00 8.64
CA LEU A 10 13.38 -8.22 7.91
C LEU A 10 14.89 -8.38 7.83
N ASN A 11 15.38 -9.61 7.61
CA ASN A 11 16.79 -9.82 7.32
C ASN A 11 17.09 -9.38 5.87
N ASP A 12 18.36 -9.06 5.60
CA ASP A 12 18.76 -8.47 4.32
C ASP A 12 18.44 -9.37 3.12
N ASP A 13 18.68 -10.67 3.25
CA ASP A 13 18.45 -11.62 2.15
C ASP A 13 16.97 -11.72 1.79
N ALA A 14 16.10 -11.81 2.81
CA ALA A 14 14.66 -11.89 2.61
C ALA A 14 14.12 -10.59 2.01
N GLN A 15 14.66 -9.45 2.45
CA GLN A 15 14.26 -8.14 1.94
C GLN A 15 14.66 -7.98 0.48
N ASP A 16 15.86 -8.39 0.11
CA ASP A 16 16.35 -8.32 -1.26
C ASP A 16 15.50 -9.17 -2.20
N GLU A 17 15.15 -10.39 -1.77
CA GLU A 17 14.27 -11.26 -2.56
C GLU A 17 12.89 -10.65 -2.77
N LEU A 18 12.31 -10.08 -1.73
CA LEU A 18 11.01 -9.43 -1.82
C LEU A 18 11.04 -8.23 -2.78
N ILE A 19 12.04 -7.37 -2.63
CA ILE A 19 12.18 -6.18 -3.48
C ILE A 19 12.35 -6.58 -4.95
N LEU A 20 13.13 -7.63 -5.24
CA LEU A 20 13.35 -8.09 -6.62
C LEU A 20 12.08 -8.61 -7.28
N ARG A 21 11.12 -9.09 -6.51
CA ARG A 21 9.85 -9.60 -7.05
C ARG A 21 8.88 -8.49 -7.40
N LEU A 22 8.93 -7.37 -6.69
CA LEU A 22 7.93 -6.31 -6.82
C LEU A 22 7.83 -5.72 -8.24
N PRO A 23 8.94 -5.42 -8.94
CA PRO A 23 8.84 -4.90 -10.30
C PRO A 23 8.07 -5.81 -11.25
N GLY A 24 8.30 -7.11 -11.18
CA GLY A 24 7.58 -8.07 -12.02
C GLY A 24 6.10 -8.10 -11.72
N LEU A 25 5.73 -8.06 -10.44
CA LEU A 25 4.32 -8.04 -10.03
C LEU A 25 3.60 -6.80 -10.56
N LEU A 26 4.26 -5.64 -10.50
CA LEU A 26 3.69 -4.39 -11.02
C LEU A 26 3.58 -4.42 -12.55
N ARG A 27 4.61 -4.91 -13.22
CA ARG A 27 4.62 -4.98 -14.68
C ARG A 27 3.52 -5.87 -15.22
N GLU A 28 3.30 -7.00 -14.58
CA GLU A 28 2.31 -7.99 -14.98
C GLU A 28 0.90 -7.70 -14.45
N ALA A 29 0.75 -6.71 -13.58
CA ALA A 29 -0.48 -6.44 -12.85
C ALA A 29 -0.99 -7.70 -12.14
N ASP A 30 -0.07 -8.40 -11.48
CA ASP A 30 -0.36 -9.61 -10.74
C ASP A 30 -0.92 -9.26 -9.35
N PHE A 31 -2.24 -9.08 -9.27
CA PHE A 31 -2.88 -8.65 -8.03
C PHE A 31 -2.73 -9.68 -6.90
N ALA A 32 -2.87 -10.95 -7.23
CA ALA A 32 -2.69 -12.01 -6.23
C ALA A 32 -1.26 -12.03 -5.71
N GLY A 33 -0.29 -11.83 -6.60
CA GLY A 33 1.12 -11.73 -6.21
C GLY A 33 1.41 -10.52 -5.35
N LEU A 34 0.81 -9.36 -5.69
CA LEU A 34 0.95 -8.14 -4.88
C LEU A 34 0.35 -8.33 -3.49
N GLU A 35 -0.82 -8.95 -3.40
CA GLU A 35 -1.46 -9.26 -2.13
C GLU A 35 -0.55 -10.14 -1.27
N SER A 36 -0.04 -11.22 -1.84
CA SER A 36 0.86 -12.15 -1.14
C SER A 36 2.15 -11.45 -0.70
N TYR A 37 2.70 -10.62 -1.56
CA TYR A 37 3.90 -9.84 -1.29
C TYR A 37 3.73 -8.98 -0.04
N PHE A 38 2.67 -8.17 0.00
CA PHE A 38 2.46 -7.25 1.11
C PHE A 38 1.99 -7.95 2.38
N LYS A 39 1.22 -9.03 2.26
CA LYS A 39 0.86 -9.83 3.43
C LYS A 39 2.08 -10.46 4.09
N ALA A 40 3.01 -10.99 3.29
CA ALA A 40 4.25 -11.55 3.80
C ALA A 40 5.11 -10.47 4.46
N LEU A 41 5.18 -9.30 3.85
CA LEU A 41 5.94 -8.18 4.38
C LEU A 41 5.42 -7.76 5.76
N TYR A 42 4.10 -7.59 5.91
CA TYR A 42 3.52 -7.20 7.19
C TYR A 42 3.66 -8.30 8.25
N ALA A 43 3.57 -9.55 7.84
CA ALA A 43 3.77 -10.67 8.76
C ALA A 43 5.20 -10.72 9.32
N GLY A 44 6.16 -10.19 8.57
CA GLY A 44 7.56 -10.11 8.99
C GLY A 44 7.90 -8.93 9.89
N LEU A 45 6.97 -7.98 10.08
CA LEU A 45 7.23 -6.83 10.94
C LEU A 45 7.15 -7.21 12.40
N PRO A 46 8.09 -6.76 13.26
CA PRO A 46 8.02 -7.01 14.69
C PRO A 46 6.78 -6.37 15.31
N HIS A 47 6.23 -7.00 16.34
CA HIS A 47 5.10 -6.45 17.08
C HIS A 47 5.35 -5.03 17.58
N ASP A 48 6.57 -4.75 17.98
CA ASP A 48 6.94 -3.45 18.54
C ASP A 48 7.17 -2.39 17.47
N TRP A 49 7.19 -2.76 16.19
CA TRP A 49 7.46 -1.82 15.11
C TRP A 49 6.49 -0.63 15.13
N TYR A 50 5.20 -0.92 15.28
CA TYR A 50 4.19 0.14 15.31
C TYR A 50 4.33 1.03 16.53
N ARG A 51 4.65 0.44 17.66
CA ARG A 51 4.81 1.14 18.93
C ARG A 51 6.03 2.06 18.91
N ASN A 52 7.12 1.60 18.31
CA ASN A 52 8.40 2.30 18.29
C ASN A 52 8.63 3.14 17.05
N ASN A 53 7.72 3.07 16.07
CA ASN A 53 7.86 3.82 14.82
C ASN A 53 7.65 5.31 15.10
N PRO A 54 8.62 6.18 14.75
CA PRO A 54 8.50 7.62 14.98
C PRO A 54 7.25 8.25 14.37
N ILE A 55 6.83 7.75 13.20
CA ILE A 55 5.63 8.25 12.52
C ILE A 55 4.39 8.00 13.39
N ALA A 56 4.30 6.83 14.00
CA ALA A 56 3.16 6.47 14.83
C ALA A 56 3.07 7.31 16.11
N LYS A 57 4.20 7.90 16.53
CA LYS A 57 4.26 8.71 17.75
C LYS A 57 3.97 10.18 17.51
N TYR A 58 3.97 10.62 16.26
CA TYR A 58 3.69 12.01 15.97
C TYR A 58 2.22 12.29 16.11
N GLU A 59 1.93 13.35 16.83
CA GLU A 59 0.57 13.86 16.99
C GLU A 59 0.01 14.23 15.61
N GLY A 60 -1.19 13.76 15.30
CA GLY A 60 -1.84 14.02 14.01
C GLY A 60 -1.65 12.95 12.95
N HIS A 61 -0.77 11.98 13.16
CA HIS A 61 -0.64 10.86 12.21
C HIS A 61 -1.64 9.76 12.56
N SER A 62 -2.37 9.31 11.54
CA SER A 62 -3.33 8.22 11.69
C SER A 62 -2.65 6.86 11.53
N PHE A 63 -3.32 5.80 11.99
CA PHE A 63 -2.86 4.44 11.76
C PHE A 63 -2.77 4.13 10.27
N SER A 64 -3.67 4.69 9.45
CA SER A 64 -3.63 4.52 7.99
C SER A 64 -2.31 5.00 7.40
N GLN A 65 -1.79 6.14 7.88
CA GLN A 65 -0.51 6.68 7.42
C GLN A 65 0.64 5.76 7.79
N VAL A 66 0.62 5.20 9.00
CA VAL A 66 1.67 4.30 9.46
C VAL A 66 1.71 3.04 8.58
N TYR A 67 0.56 2.43 8.33
CA TYR A 67 0.48 1.24 7.49
C TYR A 67 0.85 1.56 6.03
N ALA A 68 0.33 2.66 5.51
CA ALA A 68 0.61 3.06 4.13
C ALA A 68 2.09 3.37 3.90
N SER A 69 2.82 3.81 4.94
CA SER A 69 4.24 4.14 4.83
C SER A 69 5.08 2.94 4.40
N VAL A 70 4.67 1.73 4.76
CA VAL A 70 5.37 0.51 4.36
C VAL A 70 5.24 0.30 2.85
N PHE A 71 4.03 0.45 2.31
CA PHE A 71 3.82 0.41 0.86
C PHE A 71 4.64 1.47 0.15
N TYR A 72 4.57 2.70 0.66
CA TYR A 72 5.31 3.83 0.09
C TYR A 72 6.80 3.52 0.02
N SER A 73 7.39 3.03 1.11
CA SER A 73 8.82 2.75 1.19
C SER A 73 9.25 1.73 0.13
N HIS A 74 8.46 0.69 -0.08
CA HIS A 74 8.77 -0.33 -1.06
C HIS A 74 8.67 0.18 -2.49
N PHE A 75 7.61 0.92 -2.81
CA PHE A 75 7.48 1.49 -4.15
C PHE A 75 8.53 2.56 -4.42
N ALA A 76 8.81 3.42 -3.44
CA ALA A 76 9.81 4.46 -3.57
C ALA A 76 11.22 3.87 -3.80
N ALA A 77 11.52 2.74 -3.17
CA ALA A 77 12.79 2.06 -3.32
C ALA A 77 13.03 1.57 -4.76
N LEU A 78 11.97 1.37 -5.54
CA LEU A 78 12.08 0.98 -6.95
C LEU A 78 12.36 2.16 -7.87
N GLY A 79 12.29 3.39 -7.38
CA GLY A 79 12.44 4.58 -8.21
C GLY A 79 11.22 4.91 -9.06
N VAL A 80 10.07 4.30 -8.80
CA VAL A 80 8.83 4.61 -9.49
C VAL A 80 8.19 5.86 -8.91
N ARG A 81 7.31 6.51 -9.67
CA ARG A 81 6.63 7.72 -9.22
C ARG A 81 5.51 7.36 -8.23
N VAL A 82 5.64 7.84 -7.00
CA VAL A 82 4.65 7.61 -5.96
C VAL A 82 4.14 8.97 -5.45
N THR A 83 2.82 9.11 -5.38
CA THR A 83 2.18 10.30 -4.83
C THR A 83 1.22 9.88 -3.73
N VAL A 84 1.26 10.57 -2.59
CA VAL A 84 0.39 10.28 -1.44
C VAL A 84 -0.52 11.46 -1.21
N GLU A 85 -1.83 11.20 -1.11
CA GLU A 85 -2.81 12.19 -0.69
C GLU A 85 -3.35 11.79 0.66
N ASP A 86 -3.22 12.68 1.62
CA ASP A 86 -3.55 12.40 3.01
C ASP A 86 -4.95 12.88 3.36
N ALA A 87 -5.83 11.94 3.68
CA ALA A 87 -7.15 12.20 4.25
C ALA A 87 -7.20 11.63 5.67
N SER A 88 -6.14 11.86 6.45
CA SER A 88 -5.94 11.26 7.76
C SER A 88 -7.08 11.50 8.73
N HIS A 89 -7.76 12.65 8.63
CA HIS A 89 -8.92 12.97 9.48
C HIS A 89 -10.09 11.98 9.31
N ARG A 90 -10.07 11.20 8.21
CA ARG A 90 -11.09 10.17 7.94
C ARG A 90 -10.53 8.77 8.10
N GLY A 91 -9.30 8.63 8.60
CA GLY A 91 -8.64 7.34 8.75
C GLY A 91 -8.25 6.70 7.43
N ARG A 92 -8.05 7.50 6.37
CA ARG A 92 -7.73 7.00 5.03
C ARG A 92 -6.53 7.72 4.45
N VAL A 93 -5.80 7.00 3.59
CA VAL A 93 -4.70 7.55 2.80
C VAL A 93 -4.85 7.02 1.38
N ASP A 94 -4.76 7.90 0.42
CA ASP A 94 -4.75 7.53 -1.00
C ASP A 94 -3.32 7.61 -1.52
N MET A 95 -2.95 6.67 -2.35
CA MET A 95 -1.62 6.63 -2.94
C MET A 95 -1.72 6.27 -4.40
N THR A 96 -0.95 6.97 -5.23
CA THR A 96 -0.88 6.71 -6.66
C THR A 96 0.52 6.23 -7.00
N VAL A 97 0.62 5.11 -7.72
CA VAL A 97 1.88 4.57 -8.20
C VAL A 97 1.85 4.50 -9.71
N GLU A 98 2.80 5.18 -10.36
CA GLU A 98 2.94 5.16 -11.82
C GLU A 98 4.21 4.38 -12.15
N ALA A 99 4.06 3.23 -12.79
CA ALA A 99 5.17 2.32 -13.05
C ALA A 99 4.91 1.49 -14.30
N PHE A 100 5.93 1.31 -15.13
CA PHE A 100 5.89 0.44 -16.30
C PHE A 100 4.73 0.74 -17.26
N GLY A 101 4.42 2.03 -17.44
CA GLY A 101 3.32 2.46 -18.30
C GLY A 101 1.93 2.17 -17.75
N GLN A 102 1.80 1.91 -16.47
CA GLN A 102 0.54 1.60 -15.79
C GLN A 102 0.37 2.49 -14.58
N LEU A 103 -0.87 2.70 -14.17
CA LEU A 103 -1.20 3.50 -13.00
C LEU A 103 -1.96 2.66 -11.99
N TYR A 104 -1.48 2.66 -10.73
CA TYR A 104 -2.13 2.00 -9.62
C TYR A 104 -2.65 3.05 -8.65
N LEU A 105 -3.94 2.99 -8.34
CA LEU A 105 -4.57 3.85 -7.34
C LEU A 105 -4.89 2.99 -6.12
N PHE A 106 -4.32 3.35 -4.99
CA PHE A 106 -4.52 2.64 -3.73
C PHE A 106 -5.35 3.47 -2.77
N GLU A 107 -6.27 2.84 -2.08
CA GLU A 107 -6.88 3.42 -0.89
C GLU A 107 -6.60 2.50 0.29
N PHE A 108 -6.07 3.10 1.37
CA PHE A 108 -5.76 2.41 2.61
C PHE A 108 -6.76 2.82 3.67
N LYS A 109 -7.30 1.83 4.37
CA LYS A 109 -8.24 2.04 5.45
C LYS A 109 -7.89 1.13 6.61
N VAL A 110 -7.98 1.66 7.83
CA VAL A 110 -7.80 0.86 9.05
C VAL A 110 -9.16 0.43 9.57
N VAL A 111 -9.29 -0.86 9.83
CA VAL A 111 -10.47 -1.44 10.48
C VAL A 111 -10.04 -1.97 11.85
N GLU A 112 -10.99 -2.08 12.79
CA GLU A 112 -10.63 -2.51 14.14
C GLU A 112 -10.18 -3.96 14.18
N GLN A 113 -10.94 -4.87 13.60
CA GLN A 113 -10.68 -6.30 13.65
C GLN A 113 -10.96 -7.01 12.34
N LEU A 114 -12.18 -6.98 11.86
CA LEU A 114 -12.64 -7.73 10.69
C LEU A 114 -12.71 -6.84 9.45
N PRO A 115 -12.49 -7.40 8.27
CA PRO A 115 -12.58 -6.60 7.03
C PRO A 115 -14.00 -6.08 6.81
N GLU A 116 -14.09 -4.83 6.36
CA GLU A 116 -15.37 -4.21 6.01
C GLU A 116 -15.66 -4.31 4.51
N GLY A 117 -14.61 -4.55 3.70
CA GLY A 117 -14.75 -4.65 2.26
C GLY A 117 -15.11 -3.34 1.58
N SER A 118 -14.76 -2.20 2.18
CA SER A 118 -15.21 -0.89 1.72
C SER A 118 -14.14 -0.02 1.09
N ALA A 119 -12.86 -0.37 1.22
CA ALA A 119 -11.78 0.46 0.71
C ALA A 119 -11.86 0.62 -0.82
N LEU A 120 -12.02 -0.47 -1.54
CA LEU A 120 -12.14 -0.42 -3.00
C LEU A 120 -13.39 0.34 -3.43
N ALA A 121 -14.52 0.07 -2.78
CA ALA A 121 -15.78 0.75 -3.10
C ALA A 121 -15.66 2.27 -2.90
N GLN A 122 -14.98 2.69 -1.84
CA GLN A 122 -14.77 4.10 -1.56
C GLN A 122 -13.84 4.75 -2.58
N LEU A 123 -12.80 4.03 -3.00
CA LEU A 123 -11.89 4.52 -4.03
C LEU A 123 -12.64 4.75 -5.34
N LYS A 124 -13.51 3.81 -5.72
CA LYS A 124 -14.34 3.94 -6.92
C LYS A 124 -15.31 5.11 -6.81
N ALA A 125 -15.91 5.30 -5.64
CA ALA A 125 -16.87 6.38 -5.42
C ALA A 125 -16.23 7.77 -5.52
N LYS A 126 -14.93 7.90 -5.25
CA LYS A 126 -14.22 9.18 -5.35
C LYS A 126 -13.98 9.61 -6.79
N GLY A 127 -14.07 8.70 -7.75
CA GLY A 127 -13.89 9.03 -9.16
C GLY A 127 -12.47 9.43 -9.53
N TYR A 128 -11.47 9.06 -8.75
CA TYR A 128 -10.07 9.40 -9.04
C TYR A 128 -9.60 8.89 -10.39
N ALA A 129 -10.10 7.73 -10.81
CA ALA A 129 -9.70 7.15 -12.08
C ALA A 129 -10.04 8.06 -13.27
N ASP A 130 -11.12 8.84 -13.17
CA ASP A 130 -11.54 9.76 -14.23
C ASP A 130 -10.49 10.83 -14.50
N LYS A 131 -9.81 11.27 -13.48
CA LYS A 131 -8.74 12.27 -13.53
C LYS A 131 -7.56 11.81 -14.40
N TYR A 132 -7.36 10.49 -14.51
CA TYR A 132 -6.20 9.91 -15.20
C TYR A 132 -6.55 9.26 -16.53
N ARG A 133 -7.82 9.23 -16.94
CA ARG A 133 -8.26 8.56 -18.19
C ARG A 133 -7.56 9.08 -19.41
N ASP A 134 -7.31 10.37 -19.46
CA ASP A 134 -6.73 11.00 -20.63
C ASP A 134 -5.28 10.61 -20.88
N ARG A 135 -4.63 9.96 -19.90
CA ARG A 135 -3.26 9.51 -20.06
C ARG A 135 -3.12 8.29 -20.96
N GLY A 136 -4.24 7.59 -21.25
CA GLY A 136 -4.23 6.43 -22.13
C GLY A 136 -3.52 5.21 -21.61
N MET A 137 -3.19 5.16 -20.31
CA MET A 137 -2.53 4.01 -19.71
C MET A 137 -3.52 3.17 -18.92
N PRO A 138 -3.26 1.86 -18.77
CA PRO A 138 -4.09 1.03 -17.89
C PRO A 138 -4.11 1.56 -16.46
N ILE A 139 -5.29 1.54 -15.85
CA ILE A 139 -5.50 2.01 -14.47
C ILE A 139 -6.02 0.85 -13.65
N TYR A 140 -5.38 0.61 -12.50
CA TYR A 140 -5.78 -0.42 -11.56
C TYR A 140 -6.16 0.20 -10.23
N LEU A 141 -7.26 -0.27 -9.65
CA LEU A 141 -7.78 0.22 -8.38
C LEU A 141 -7.53 -0.84 -7.32
N VAL A 142 -6.92 -0.45 -6.21
CA VAL A 142 -6.56 -1.36 -5.13
C VAL A 142 -7.04 -0.81 -3.80
N GLY A 143 -7.92 -1.55 -3.12
CA GLY A 143 -8.38 -1.23 -1.78
C GLY A 143 -7.71 -2.13 -0.77
N VAL A 144 -7.07 -1.55 0.23
CA VAL A 144 -6.34 -2.29 1.26
C VAL A 144 -6.91 -1.92 2.62
N GLU A 145 -7.29 -2.93 3.40
CA GLU A 145 -7.74 -2.75 4.77
C GLU A 145 -6.75 -3.38 5.72
N PHE A 146 -6.40 -2.65 6.77
CA PHE A 146 -5.50 -3.11 7.83
C PHE A 146 -6.30 -3.33 9.10
N SER A 147 -6.09 -4.50 9.74
CA SER A 147 -6.67 -4.77 11.04
C SER A 147 -5.78 -4.17 12.13
N LYS A 148 -6.32 -3.23 12.88
CA LYS A 148 -5.61 -2.61 13.99
C LYS A 148 -5.30 -3.63 15.09
N GLU A 149 -6.25 -4.51 15.38
CA GLU A 149 -6.08 -5.52 16.41
C GLU A 149 -5.08 -6.58 16.00
N GLN A 150 -5.20 -7.11 14.80
CA GLN A 150 -4.34 -8.18 14.30
C GLN A 150 -3.02 -7.69 13.74
N ARG A 151 -2.91 -6.39 13.48
CA ARG A 151 -1.71 -5.75 12.92
C ARG A 151 -1.25 -6.39 11.62
N GLN A 152 -2.22 -6.63 10.74
CA GLN A 152 -1.98 -7.25 9.45
C GLN A 152 -3.01 -6.78 8.44
N ILE A 153 -2.77 -7.09 7.18
CA ILE A 153 -3.72 -6.81 6.12
C ILE A 153 -4.94 -7.70 6.33
N ALA A 154 -6.11 -7.06 6.44
CA ALA A 154 -7.38 -7.76 6.61
C ALA A 154 -8.07 -8.01 5.27
N ALA A 155 -7.88 -7.11 4.29
CA ALA A 155 -8.46 -7.26 2.96
C ALA A 155 -7.57 -6.58 1.93
N PHE A 156 -7.50 -7.18 0.76
CA PHE A 156 -6.76 -6.64 -0.39
C PHE A 156 -7.60 -6.95 -1.63
N GLU A 157 -8.22 -5.93 -2.18
CA GLU A 157 -9.11 -6.06 -3.32
C GLU A 157 -8.59 -5.20 -4.47
N ALA A 158 -8.51 -5.77 -5.67
CA ALA A 158 -7.98 -5.05 -6.81
C ALA A 158 -8.79 -5.36 -8.07
N GLU A 159 -8.91 -4.37 -8.93
CA GLU A 159 -9.56 -4.54 -10.22
C GLU A 159 -9.02 -3.54 -11.24
N ALA A 160 -9.11 -3.91 -12.51
CA ALA A 160 -8.78 -3.00 -13.60
C ALA A 160 -9.94 -2.04 -13.82
N GLN A 161 -9.61 -0.76 -14.01
CA GLN A 161 -10.63 0.24 -14.33
C GLN A 161 -11.15 -0.01 -15.74
N GLN A 162 -12.47 -0.07 -15.87
CA GLN A 162 -13.14 -0.20 -17.17
C GLN A 162 -13.00 1.11 -17.94
N ARG A 163 -12.69 0.98 -19.23
CA ARG A 163 -12.63 2.13 -20.14
C ARG A 163 -14.00 2.52 -20.63
#